data_4dfbc774b33324f8de2432a17d638f1e
#
_entry.id   4dfbc774b33324f8de2432a17d638f1e
#
_cell.length_a   1.000
_cell.length_b   1.000
_cell.length_c   1.000
_cell.angle_alpha   90.00
_cell.angle_beta   90.00
_cell.angle_gamma   90.00
#
_symmetry.space_group_name_H-M   'P 1'
#
loop_
_entity.id
_entity.type
_entity.pdbx_description
1 polymer ?
#
loop_
_entity_poly.entity_id
_entity_poly.type
_entity_poly.pdbx_seq_one_letter_code
_entity_poly.pdbx_strand_id
1 'polypeptide(L)'
;MSICCGRLVGALLLSLPLWAQAALPLTPFEQAPTRPLPHSTQISSYLHLLVHQSRLATVAALGTSAGGRPVEALLVSEDPAFLQSGKPEGDRLTVMLLGSQHGNEPSGTEVLQIIARRVLDGELTPLLQKMNFVIVALANPDGRDLNRRLYAKDENPNLDFIAVESPETRIYIDALARFQPAVVMDLHETWNDKWPMTPREGFLTTTDAQFEVGNNPNLDAQLSQYANHAFLPALIEAVQAQGIPSQRYNEIYSLHDPVRRGGLSLSNFRNYAAMQGSLTVLFENRHDGAGTFPTPENIAERVRKQRISVEEALALVARDDSQIRHLSREARFRWRGVEGDDKFVMQYAFAPNPTEPTTAVTLADRTGKRVVKTFRREDYVALQGTGAIPEGYVIRAQTNRFREWLDRHHIDYQVVSQPEKVELTQQRVASMKIGAQTKPGTRDWLDVTLDEKVVQTNLQPGDLLISTEQPQGALISIMLDPRSANSLYQEPTWRALLMSNPLPTAPLLADSADLAKREAAKGNKARLAKDNKAAKPSQPAG
;
A
#
# COMPACT_ATOMS: atom_id res chain seq x y z
N MET A 1 24.03 -43.58 75.41
CA MET A 1 24.06 -44.21 74.09
C MET A 1 22.74 -43.84 73.39
N SER A 2 22.79 -42.86 72.51
CA SER A 2 21.66 -42.45 71.72
C SER A 2 22.12 -42.30 70.28
N ILE A 3 21.56 -43.10 69.42
CA ILE A 3 21.88 -43.15 68.01
C ILE A 3 20.94 -42.18 67.28
N CYS A 4 21.53 -41.13 66.66
CA CYS A 4 20.83 -40.21 65.77
C CYS A 4 20.80 -40.82 64.35
N CYS A 5 19.60 -41.12 63.85
CA CYS A 5 19.33 -41.45 62.43
C CYS A 5 19.19 -40.15 61.61
N GLY A 6 20.19 -39.83 60.81
CA GLY A 6 20.07 -38.75 59.80
C GLY A 6 19.36 -39.27 58.55
N ARG A 7 18.22 -38.64 58.16
CA ARG A 7 17.57 -38.86 56.88
C ARG A 7 18.20 -38.01 55.81
N LEU A 8 18.87 -38.62 54.84
CA LEU A 8 19.25 -37.96 53.56
C LEU A 8 18.00 -37.83 52.69
N VAL A 9 17.61 -36.61 52.43
CA VAL A 9 16.64 -36.27 51.37
C VAL A 9 17.41 -36.04 50.11
N GLY A 10 17.38 -37.01 49.22
CA GLY A 10 17.94 -36.85 47.87
C GLY A 10 16.99 -36.00 46.99
N ALA A 11 17.46 -34.80 46.63
CA ALA A 11 16.79 -33.95 45.63
C ALA A 11 17.05 -34.53 44.24
N LEU A 12 16.00 -35.12 43.64
CA LEU A 12 16.01 -35.52 42.24
C LEU A 12 15.88 -34.25 41.39
N LEU A 13 16.98 -33.75 40.83
CA LEU A 13 16.98 -32.72 39.80
C LEU A 13 16.48 -33.36 38.51
N LEU A 14 15.20 -33.19 38.20
CA LEU A 14 14.62 -33.47 36.86
C LEU A 14 15.25 -32.46 35.87
N SER A 15 16.27 -32.89 35.16
CA SER A 15 16.76 -32.21 33.98
C SER A 15 15.72 -32.40 32.87
N LEU A 16 14.86 -31.40 32.66
CA LEU A 16 14.06 -31.30 31.46
C LEU A 16 15.02 -31.18 30.28
N PRO A 17 14.90 -32.03 29.24
CA PRO A 17 15.69 -31.85 28.06
C PRO A 17 15.30 -30.50 27.44
N LEU A 18 16.25 -29.56 27.35
CA LEU A 18 16.16 -28.44 26.42
C LEU A 18 16.14 -29.09 25.02
N TRP A 19 14.96 -29.21 24.44
CA TRP A 19 14.84 -29.49 23.02
C TRP A 19 15.45 -28.27 22.33
N ALA A 20 16.67 -28.41 21.83
CA ALA A 20 17.25 -27.44 20.91
C ALA A 20 16.30 -27.39 19.70
N GLN A 21 15.55 -26.30 19.55
CA GLN A 21 14.70 -26.10 18.40
C GLN A 21 15.64 -26.11 17.18
N ALA A 22 15.41 -27.04 16.25
CA ALA A 22 16.22 -27.10 15.04
C ALA A 22 16.08 -25.77 14.30
N ALA A 23 17.19 -25.22 13.84
CA ALA A 23 17.18 -23.98 13.06
C ALA A 23 16.24 -24.12 11.85
N LEU A 24 15.48 -23.06 11.58
CA LEU A 24 14.58 -23.04 10.42
C LEU A 24 15.35 -23.19 9.11
N PRO A 25 14.82 -23.94 8.13
CA PRO A 25 15.52 -24.19 6.88
C PRO A 25 15.76 -22.92 6.09
N LEU A 26 16.87 -22.88 5.38
CA LEU A 26 17.16 -21.81 4.41
C LEU A 26 16.05 -21.74 3.36
N THR A 27 15.77 -20.52 2.87
CA THR A 27 14.81 -20.32 1.79
C THR A 27 15.24 -21.05 0.52
N PRO A 28 14.33 -21.34 -0.41
CA PRO A 28 14.70 -21.93 -1.70
C PRO A 28 15.77 -21.12 -2.45
N PHE A 29 15.72 -19.79 -2.34
CA PHE A 29 16.72 -18.90 -2.92
C PHE A 29 18.09 -18.99 -2.19
N GLU A 30 18.11 -19.02 -0.86
CA GLU A 30 19.36 -19.16 -0.09
C GLU A 30 20.07 -20.48 -0.37
N GLN A 31 19.31 -21.55 -0.69
CA GLN A 31 19.88 -22.86 -1.07
C GLN A 31 20.51 -22.84 -2.47
N ALA A 32 19.96 -22.02 -3.39
CA ALA A 32 20.45 -21.88 -4.75
C ALA A 32 20.29 -20.43 -5.23
N PRO A 33 21.21 -19.51 -4.85
CA PRO A 33 21.07 -18.08 -5.10
C PRO A 33 21.38 -17.68 -6.56
N THR A 34 20.82 -18.42 -7.49
CA THR A 34 21.00 -18.28 -8.94
C THR A 34 19.67 -18.50 -9.66
N ARG A 35 19.65 -18.30 -10.98
CA ARG A 35 18.50 -18.66 -11.81
C ARG A 35 18.53 -20.13 -12.21
N PRO A 36 17.39 -20.81 -12.42
CA PRO A 36 16.04 -20.25 -12.32
C PRO A 36 15.62 -19.96 -10.88
N LEU A 37 14.86 -18.86 -10.71
CA LEU A 37 14.32 -18.49 -9.40
C LEU A 37 13.13 -19.40 -9.02
N PRO A 38 12.83 -19.55 -7.70
CA PRO A 38 11.70 -20.35 -7.25
C PRO A 38 10.38 -19.89 -7.86
N HIS A 39 9.54 -20.83 -8.28
CA HIS A 39 8.16 -20.58 -8.73
C HIS A 39 7.23 -20.27 -7.56
N SER A 40 6.05 -19.72 -7.85
CA SER A 40 5.03 -19.36 -6.86
C SER A 40 4.68 -20.53 -5.93
N THR A 41 4.60 -21.75 -6.44
CA THR A 41 4.33 -22.97 -5.65
C THR A 41 5.43 -23.31 -4.65
N GLN A 42 6.70 -23.09 -4.99
CA GLN A 42 7.82 -23.33 -4.09
C GLN A 42 7.87 -22.28 -2.98
N ILE A 43 7.53 -21.02 -3.30
CA ILE A 43 7.42 -19.92 -2.34
C ILE A 43 6.30 -20.23 -1.35
N SER A 44 5.09 -20.56 -1.83
CA SER A 44 3.96 -20.97 -0.98
C SER A 44 4.34 -22.16 -0.07
N SER A 45 4.93 -23.22 -0.64
CA SER A 45 5.38 -24.40 0.14
C SER A 45 6.36 -24.03 1.24
N TYR A 46 7.24 -23.07 0.99
CA TYR A 46 8.17 -22.60 2.01
C TYR A 46 7.48 -21.85 3.14
N LEU A 47 6.50 -20.98 2.85
CA LEU A 47 5.71 -20.30 3.88
C LEU A 47 4.96 -21.30 4.76
N HIS A 48 4.36 -22.32 4.18
CA HIS A 48 3.70 -23.40 4.92
C HIS A 48 4.69 -24.23 5.75
N LEU A 49 5.91 -24.45 5.26
CA LEU A 49 6.96 -25.11 6.02
C LEU A 49 7.34 -24.33 7.29
N LEU A 50 7.45 -22.99 7.20
CA LEU A 50 7.70 -22.14 8.37
C LEU A 50 6.59 -22.27 9.42
N VAL A 51 5.32 -22.32 9.02
CA VAL A 51 4.18 -22.52 9.93
C VAL A 51 4.24 -23.88 10.61
N HIS A 52 4.62 -24.93 9.90
CA HIS A 52 4.77 -26.26 10.51
C HIS A 52 5.88 -26.34 11.57
N GLN A 53 6.87 -25.45 11.49
CA GLN A 53 8.03 -25.45 12.37
C GLN A 53 7.99 -24.37 13.45
N SER A 54 7.03 -23.44 13.40
CA SER A 54 6.93 -22.35 14.38
C SER A 54 5.48 -22.04 14.75
N ARG A 55 5.21 -22.03 16.06
CA ARG A 55 3.91 -21.61 16.60
C ARG A 55 3.68 -20.09 16.54
N LEU A 56 4.70 -19.32 16.17
CA LEU A 56 4.64 -17.86 16.05
C LEU A 56 4.16 -17.42 14.66
N ALA A 57 3.81 -18.36 13.80
CA ALA A 57 3.38 -18.07 12.43
C ALA A 57 2.09 -18.79 12.05
N THR A 58 1.34 -18.20 11.15
CA THR A 58 0.22 -18.82 10.43
C THR A 58 0.13 -18.28 9.01
N VAL A 59 -0.38 -19.06 8.06
CA VAL A 59 -0.67 -18.59 6.70
C VAL A 59 -2.12 -18.16 6.63
N ALA A 60 -2.34 -16.93 6.19
CA ALA A 60 -3.66 -16.39 5.87
C ALA A 60 -3.86 -16.41 4.34
N ALA A 61 -4.85 -17.13 3.85
CA ALA A 61 -5.29 -17.00 2.47
C ALA A 61 -5.91 -15.62 2.28
N LEU A 62 -5.37 -14.82 1.36
CA LEU A 62 -5.90 -13.50 1.03
C LEU A 62 -6.88 -13.56 -0.15
N GLY A 63 -6.64 -14.46 -1.09
CA GLY A 63 -7.49 -14.64 -2.27
C GLY A 63 -6.81 -15.43 -3.37
N THR A 64 -7.33 -15.27 -4.58
CA THR A 64 -6.84 -15.96 -5.78
C THR A 64 -6.58 -14.92 -6.87
N SER A 65 -5.42 -15.00 -7.51
CA SER A 65 -5.04 -14.14 -8.63
C SER A 65 -5.91 -14.37 -9.87
N ALA A 66 -5.85 -13.46 -10.82
CA ALA A 66 -6.57 -13.59 -12.09
C ALA A 66 -6.19 -14.85 -12.88
N GLY A 67 -4.98 -15.38 -12.71
CA GLY A 67 -4.50 -16.64 -13.28
C GLY A 67 -4.80 -17.88 -12.44
N GLY A 68 -5.58 -17.75 -11.34
CA GLY A 68 -6.01 -18.87 -10.51
C GLY A 68 -5.00 -19.32 -9.46
N ARG A 69 -3.95 -18.53 -9.16
CA ARG A 69 -2.93 -18.87 -8.15
C ARG A 69 -3.28 -18.26 -6.79
N PRO A 70 -2.97 -18.95 -5.67
CA PRO A 70 -3.21 -18.39 -4.35
C PRO A 70 -2.32 -17.17 -4.11
N VAL A 71 -2.90 -16.15 -3.47
CA VAL A 71 -2.19 -15.03 -2.86
C VAL A 71 -2.31 -15.18 -1.35
N GLU A 72 -1.17 -15.26 -0.67
CA GLU A 72 -1.08 -15.63 0.73
C GLU A 72 -0.26 -14.61 1.52
N ALA A 73 -0.59 -14.44 2.80
CA ALA A 73 0.23 -13.73 3.76
C ALA A 73 0.70 -14.68 4.87
N LEU A 74 1.97 -14.62 5.21
CA LEU A 74 2.47 -15.19 6.45
C LEU A 74 2.25 -14.14 7.56
N LEU A 75 1.42 -14.46 8.53
CA LEU A 75 1.29 -13.70 9.77
C LEU A 75 2.32 -14.20 10.76
N VAL A 76 3.08 -13.29 11.36
CA VAL A 76 4.08 -13.63 12.39
C VAL A 76 3.85 -12.73 13.61
N SER A 77 3.67 -13.33 14.79
CA SER A 77 3.41 -12.61 16.03
C SER A 77 3.63 -13.50 17.26
N GLU A 78 3.94 -12.87 18.38
CA GLU A 78 3.83 -13.49 19.70
C GLU A 78 2.39 -13.46 20.25
N ASP A 79 1.47 -12.73 19.60
CA ASP A 79 0.07 -12.63 20.00
C ASP A 79 -0.78 -13.69 19.27
N PRO A 80 -1.29 -14.71 19.98
CA PRO A 80 -2.13 -15.74 19.37
C PRO A 80 -3.45 -15.18 18.81
N ALA A 81 -4.00 -14.10 19.40
CA ALA A 81 -5.23 -13.50 18.92
C ALA A 81 -5.02 -12.85 17.54
N PHE A 82 -3.87 -12.19 17.34
CA PHE A 82 -3.49 -11.68 16.03
C PHE A 82 -3.29 -12.80 15.00
N LEU A 83 -2.62 -13.89 15.37
CA LEU A 83 -2.44 -15.03 14.46
C LEU A 83 -3.77 -15.65 14.02
N GLN A 84 -4.78 -15.64 14.89
CA GLN A 84 -6.10 -16.19 14.59
C GLN A 84 -6.97 -15.24 13.75
N SER A 85 -7.02 -13.95 14.10
CA SER A 85 -7.95 -12.99 13.51
C SER A 85 -7.30 -12.11 12.44
N GLY A 86 -6.02 -11.83 12.57
CA GLY A 86 -5.29 -10.79 11.83
C GLY A 86 -5.60 -9.37 12.28
N LYS A 87 -6.50 -9.20 13.27
CA LYS A 87 -6.85 -7.86 13.78
C LYS A 87 -5.80 -7.37 14.75
N PRO A 88 -5.31 -6.13 14.60
CA PRO A 88 -4.37 -5.56 15.55
C PRO A 88 -5.10 -5.26 16.88
N GLU A 89 -4.72 -5.98 17.91
CA GLU A 89 -5.17 -5.72 19.28
C GLU A 89 -3.95 -5.31 20.15
N GLY A 90 -4.19 -4.45 21.14
CA GLY A 90 -3.13 -4.00 22.03
C GLY A 90 -2.17 -2.97 21.41
N ASP A 91 -0.90 -3.01 21.85
CA ASP A 91 0.09 -1.97 21.59
C ASP A 91 1.15 -2.33 20.53
N ARG A 92 1.12 -3.53 19.96
CA ARG A 92 2.02 -3.89 18.87
C ARG A 92 1.63 -3.19 17.57
N LEU A 93 2.64 -2.69 16.85
CA LEU A 93 2.43 -2.19 15.49
C LEU A 93 2.16 -3.36 14.54
N THR A 94 1.21 -3.21 13.63
CA THR A 94 1.13 -4.12 12.48
C THR A 94 1.98 -3.54 11.35
N VAL A 95 2.96 -4.34 10.89
CA VAL A 95 3.82 -4.02 9.75
C VAL A 95 3.48 -4.97 8.61
N MET A 96 3.06 -4.41 7.48
CA MET A 96 2.78 -5.16 6.26
C MET A 96 3.96 -5.01 5.29
N LEU A 97 4.50 -6.13 4.84
CA LEU A 97 5.57 -6.20 3.86
C LEU A 97 5.02 -6.84 2.58
N LEU A 98 5.17 -6.16 1.46
CA LEU A 98 4.65 -6.60 0.16
C LEU A 98 5.80 -6.74 -0.85
N GLY A 99 5.99 -7.95 -1.40
CA GLY A 99 7.03 -8.22 -2.39
C GLY A 99 6.46 -8.52 -3.77
N SER A 100 7.15 -8.01 -4.80
CA SER A 100 6.89 -8.34 -6.20
C SER A 100 5.44 -8.12 -6.65
N GLN A 101 4.90 -6.90 -6.46
CA GLN A 101 3.72 -6.46 -7.20
C GLN A 101 3.96 -6.57 -8.72
N HIS A 102 5.17 -6.26 -9.16
CA HIS A 102 5.60 -6.56 -10.52
C HIS A 102 6.36 -7.88 -10.52
N GLY A 103 5.87 -8.87 -11.27
CA GLY A 103 6.40 -10.23 -11.21
C GLY A 103 7.84 -10.38 -11.72
N ASN A 104 8.32 -9.44 -12.56
CA ASN A 104 9.71 -9.38 -13.04
C ASN A 104 10.66 -8.59 -12.13
N GLU A 105 10.22 -8.20 -10.94
CA GLU A 105 10.99 -7.55 -9.88
C GLU A 105 11.16 -8.52 -8.69
N PRO A 106 11.99 -9.57 -8.84
CA PRO A 106 11.94 -10.73 -7.96
C PRO A 106 12.62 -10.54 -6.59
N SER A 107 13.53 -9.58 -6.42
CA SER A 107 14.32 -9.49 -5.19
C SER A 107 13.45 -9.31 -3.94
N GLY A 108 12.34 -8.58 -4.02
CA GLY A 108 11.40 -8.40 -2.92
C GLY A 108 10.83 -9.71 -2.39
N THR A 109 10.44 -10.63 -3.28
CA THR A 109 9.95 -11.96 -2.88
C THR A 109 11.01 -12.78 -2.13
N GLU A 110 12.24 -12.78 -2.63
CA GLU A 110 13.33 -13.54 -1.99
C GLU A 110 13.69 -12.93 -0.63
N VAL A 111 13.75 -11.60 -0.55
CA VAL A 111 14.00 -10.88 0.69
C VAL A 111 12.94 -11.19 1.74
N LEU A 112 11.65 -11.18 1.40
CA LEU A 112 10.60 -11.35 2.39
C LEU A 112 10.53 -12.78 2.95
N GLN A 113 10.92 -13.80 2.20
CA GLN A 113 11.10 -15.15 2.74
C GLN A 113 12.27 -15.19 3.76
N ILE A 114 13.39 -14.51 3.46
CA ILE A 114 14.54 -14.42 4.36
C ILE A 114 14.15 -13.64 5.64
N ILE A 115 13.46 -12.50 5.51
CA ILE A 115 12.97 -11.72 6.65
C ILE A 115 12.04 -12.55 7.53
N ALA A 116 11.09 -13.30 6.92
CA ALA A 116 10.19 -14.19 7.66
C ALA A 116 10.96 -15.21 8.51
N ARG A 117 11.94 -15.88 7.95
CA ARG A 117 12.81 -16.82 8.67
C ARG A 117 13.56 -16.13 9.81
N ARG A 118 14.18 -14.96 9.55
CA ARG A 118 14.99 -14.23 10.53
C ARG A 118 14.15 -13.63 11.67
N VAL A 119 12.87 -13.33 11.42
CA VAL A 119 11.91 -12.90 12.47
C VAL A 119 11.49 -14.09 13.32
N LEU A 120 11.31 -15.28 12.73
CA LEU A 120 10.87 -16.48 13.45
C LEU A 120 11.99 -17.17 14.23
N ASP A 121 13.21 -17.16 13.69
CA ASP A 121 14.36 -17.84 14.27
C ASP A 121 15.64 -17.12 13.85
N GLY A 122 15.94 -15.99 14.47
CA GLY A 122 17.12 -15.22 14.14
C GLY A 122 17.23 -13.87 14.82
N GLU A 123 18.05 -13.03 14.22
CA GLU A 123 18.42 -11.72 14.78
C GLU A 123 17.24 -10.72 14.83
N LEU A 124 16.18 -10.95 14.06
CA LEU A 124 15.00 -10.09 14.03
C LEU A 124 13.87 -10.53 14.97
N THR A 125 14.01 -11.67 15.65
CA THR A 125 13.01 -12.18 16.62
C THR A 125 12.63 -11.14 17.69
N PRO A 126 13.55 -10.33 18.25
CA PRO A 126 13.20 -9.30 19.24
C PRO A 126 12.19 -8.26 18.76
N LEU A 127 12.02 -8.08 17.43
CA LEU A 127 11.01 -7.18 16.87
C LEU A 127 9.58 -7.60 17.19
N LEU A 128 9.34 -8.90 17.47
CA LEU A 128 8.01 -9.43 17.83
C LEU A 128 7.46 -8.86 19.13
N GLN A 129 8.32 -8.34 19.99
CA GLN A 129 7.88 -7.64 21.21
C GLN A 129 7.12 -6.34 20.90
N LYS A 130 7.43 -5.70 19.74
CA LYS A 130 6.87 -4.41 19.31
C LYS A 130 5.95 -4.51 18.09
N MET A 131 6.05 -5.58 17.31
CA MET A 131 5.44 -5.68 15.99
C MET A 131 4.72 -7.01 15.77
N ASN A 132 3.61 -6.92 15.05
CA ASN A 132 2.98 -8.02 14.32
C ASN A 132 3.35 -7.87 12.85
N PHE A 133 3.68 -8.95 12.17
CA PHE A 133 4.03 -8.93 10.75
C PHE A 133 2.95 -9.56 9.90
N VAL A 134 2.66 -8.91 8.76
CA VAL A 134 1.86 -9.43 7.65
C VAL A 134 2.78 -9.45 6.43
N ILE A 135 3.29 -10.62 6.07
CA ILE A 135 4.31 -10.77 5.01
C ILE A 135 3.64 -11.39 3.78
N VAL A 136 3.35 -10.56 2.77
CA VAL A 136 2.90 -10.98 1.45
C VAL A 136 4.16 -11.12 0.58
N ALA A 137 4.83 -12.27 0.70
CA ALA A 137 6.11 -12.48 0.05
C ALA A 137 6.00 -12.42 -1.49
N LEU A 138 4.86 -12.84 -2.04
CA LEU A 138 4.62 -12.85 -3.48
C LEU A 138 3.24 -12.28 -3.79
N ALA A 139 3.22 -11.00 -4.15
CA ALA A 139 1.99 -10.27 -4.45
C ALA A 139 1.42 -10.61 -5.84
N ASN A 140 2.27 -10.87 -6.83
CA ASN A 140 1.87 -11.20 -8.21
C ASN A 140 2.41 -12.57 -8.63
N PRO A 141 1.76 -13.67 -8.23
CA PRO A 141 2.23 -15.01 -8.55
C PRO A 141 2.18 -15.32 -10.05
N ASP A 142 1.23 -14.74 -10.79
CA ASP A 142 1.12 -14.92 -12.24
C ASP A 142 2.28 -14.27 -12.97
N GLY A 143 2.57 -13.01 -12.65
CA GLY A 143 3.68 -12.28 -13.21
C GLY A 143 5.04 -12.91 -12.84
N ARG A 144 5.15 -13.45 -11.61
CA ARG A 144 6.36 -14.14 -11.15
C ARG A 144 6.67 -15.36 -12.02
N ASP A 145 5.69 -16.24 -12.20
CA ASP A 145 5.88 -17.49 -12.94
C ASP A 145 6.14 -17.27 -14.43
N LEU A 146 5.61 -16.18 -14.97
CA LEU A 146 5.79 -15.75 -16.37
C LEU A 146 6.97 -14.78 -16.56
N ASN A 147 7.66 -14.38 -15.49
CA ASN A 147 8.68 -13.32 -15.49
C ASN A 147 8.16 -12.02 -16.18
N ARG A 148 6.95 -11.59 -15.83
CA ARG A 148 6.25 -10.42 -16.39
C ARG A 148 6.01 -9.38 -15.34
N ARG A 149 6.01 -8.10 -15.78
CA ARG A 149 5.67 -6.96 -14.91
C ARG A 149 4.21 -6.98 -14.49
N LEU A 150 3.32 -7.24 -15.43
CA LEU A 150 1.87 -7.06 -15.32
C LEU A 150 1.16 -8.28 -14.70
N TYR A 151 -0.09 -8.09 -14.27
CA TYR A 151 -0.99 -9.18 -13.92
C TYR A 151 -1.34 -10.05 -15.13
N ALA A 152 -2.04 -11.14 -14.91
CA ALA A 152 -2.40 -12.08 -15.97
C ALA A 152 -3.21 -11.43 -17.12
N LYS A 153 -3.99 -10.40 -16.83
CA LYS A 153 -4.80 -9.66 -17.81
C LYS A 153 -4.13 -8.42 -18.41
N ASP A 154 -2.80 -8.32 -18.33
CA ASP A 154 -2.01 -7.19 -18.80
C ASP A 154 -2.28 -5.85 -18.08
N GLU A 155 -2.84 -5.89 -16.88
CA GLU A 155 -3.09 -4.75 -16.03
C GLU A 155 -1.85 -4.44 -15.18
N ASN A 156 -1.56 -3.13 -15.00
CA ASN A 156 -0.49 -2.71 -14.11
C ASN A 156 -1.00 -2.71 -12.66
N PRO A 157 -0.45 -3.57 -11.79
CA PRO A 157 -0.90 -3.69 -10.42
C PRO A 157 -0.87 -2.37 -9.63
N ASN A 158 0.05 -1.50 -9.98
CA ASN A 158 0.28 -0.25 -9.25
C ASN A 158 -0.43 0.96 -9.88
N LEU A 159 -1.56 0.75 -10.58
CA LEU A 159 -2.38 1.80 -11.18
C LEU A 159 -3.89 1.56 -11.05
N ASP A 160 -4.33 0.59 -10.23
CA ASP A 160 -5.73 0.16 -10.19
C ASP A 160 -6.45 0.46 -8.85
N PHE A 161 -5.79 1.14 -7.90
CA PHE A 161 -6.35 1.35 -6.55
C PHE A 161 -7.50 2.37 -6.47
N ILE A 162 -7.94 2.96 -7.59
CA ILE A 162 -9.16 3.78 -7.66
C ILE A 162 -10.33 2.98 -8.23
N ALA A 163 -10.16 2.33 -9.39
CA ALA A 163 -11.23 1.54 -10.03
C ALA A 163 -11.42 0.15 -9.40
N VAL A 164 -10.34 -0.45 -8.92
CA VAL A 164 -10.29 -1.79 -8.28
C VAL A 164 -10.93 -2.85 -9.19
N GLU A 165 -10.44 -2.94 -10.42
CA GLU A 165 -10.98 -3.88 -11.41
C GLU A 165 -10.29 -5.25 -11.36
N SER A 166 -9.01 -5.28 -10.95
CA SER A 166 -8.29 -6.54 -10.81
C SER A 166 -8.52 -7.23 -9.46
N PRO A 167 -8.61 -8.57 -9.44
CA PRO A 167 -8.77 -9.31 -8.20
C PRO A 167 -7.61 -9.10 -7.23
N GLU A 168 -6.38 -8.93 -7.72
CA GLU A 168 -5.21 -8.70 -6.88
C GLU A 168 -5.29 -7.37 -6.13
N THR A 169 -5.71 -6.28 -6.81
CA THR A 169 -5.90 -4.98 -6.15
C THR A 169 -6.93 -5.08 -5.03
N ARG A 170 -8.04 -5.79 -5.30
CA ARG A 170 -9.06 -6.04 -4.28
C ARG A 170 -8.48 -6.79 -3.07
N ILE A 171 -7.68 -7.83 -3.33
CA ILE A 171 -7.00 -8.61 -2.26
C ILE A 171 -6.17 -7.69 -1.35
N TYR A 172 -5.46 -6.71 -1.91
CA TYR A 172 -4.64 -5.80 -1.10
C TYR A 172 -5.46 -4.78 -0.33
N ILE A 173 -6.56 -4.29 -0.90
CA ILE A 173 -7.50 -3.41 -0.19
C ILE A 173 -8.16 -4.18 0.97
N ASP A 174 -8.61 -5.41 0.74
CA ASP A 174 -9.15 -6.30 1.78
C ASP A 174 -8.11 -6.56 2.87
N ALA A 175 -6.84 -6.75 2.51
CA ALA A 175 -5.74 -6.93 3.47
C ALA A 175 -5.49 -5.66 4.30
N LEU A 176 -5.50 -4.46 3.69
CA LEU A 176 -5.39 -3.19 4.41
C LEU A 176 -6.54 -3.01 5.40
N ALA A 177 -7.77 -3.31 4.99
CA ALA A 177 -8.95 -3.20 5.84
C ALA A 177 -8.92 -4.21 7.01
N ARG A 178 -8.48 -5.45 6.75
CA ARG A 178 -8.40 -6.52 7.75
C ARG A 178 -7.30 -6.29 8.77
N PHE A 179 -6.08 -6.01 8.29
CA PHE A 179 -4.88 -5.98 9.13
C PHE A 179 -4.56 -4.58 9.67
N GLN A 180 -5.14 -3.54 9.10
CA GLN A 180 -4.94 -2.13 9.48
C GLN A 180 -3.46 -1.80 9.80
N PRO A 181 -2.52 -2.05 8.87
CA PRO A 181 -1.10 -1.89 9.14
C PRO A 181 -0.75 -0.44 9.45
N ALA A 182 -0.01 -0.21 10.53
CA ALA A 182 0.54 1.12 10.83
C ALA A 182 1.70 1.48 9.90
N VAL A 183 2.40 0.45 9.39
CA VAL A 183 3.51 0.59 8.43
C VAL A 183 3.29 -0.37 7.27
N VAL A 184 3.53 0.13 6.05
CA VAL A 184 3.52 -0.68 4.82
C VAL A 184 4.84 -0.46 4.09
N MET A 185 5.54 -1.54 3.79
CA MET A 185 6.75 -1.55 2.99
C MET A 185 6.48 -2.27 1.67
N ASP A 186 6.61 -1.56 0.57
CA ASP A 186 6.32 -2.03 -0.80
C ASP A 186 7.63 -2.19 -1.57
N LEU A 187 8.01 -3.45 -1.85
CA LEU A 187 9.33 -3.80 -2.37
C LEU A 187 9.30 -3.95 -3.88
N HIS A 188 9.91 -3.01 -4.56
CA HIS A 188 10.07 -2.93 -6.00
C HIS A 188 11.53 -2.96 -6.43
N GLU A 189 11.74 -2.99 -7.74
CA GLU A 189 13.04 -2.82 -8.36
C GLU A 189 12.94 -1.85 -9.55
N THR A 190 13.91 -0.95 -9.65
CA THR A 190 14.02 -0.01 -10.77
C THR A 190 15.21 -0.34 -11.65
N TRP A 191 14.97 -0.37 -12.97
CA TRP A 191 16.03 -0.59 -13.96
C TRP A 191 17.04 0.54 -13.93
N ASN A 192 18.33 0.20 -13.97
CA ASN A 192 19.42 1.18 -14.05
C ASN A 192 19.56 1.76 -15.46
N ASP A 193 19.14 1.03 -16.49
CA ASP A 193 19.04 1.52 -17.85
C ASP A 193 17.69 2.24 -18.06
N LYS A 194 17.75 3.45 -18.57
CA LYS A 194 16.58 4.30 -18.76
C LYS A 194 16.42 4.65 -20.24
N TRP A 195 15.24 4.48 -20.78
CA TRP A 195 14.93 4.91 -22.13
C TRP A 195 14.43 6.37 -22.13
N PRO A 196 14.98 7.29 -22.95
CA PRO A 196 16.00 7.04 -23.99
C PRO A 196 17.46 7.25 -23.53
N MET A 197 17.72 7.59 -22.25
CA MET A 197 19.04 7.99 -21.76
C MET A 197 20.12 6.94 -22.06
N THR A 198 19.88 5.68 -21.74
CA THR A 198 20.92 4.65 -21.88
C THR A 198 21.27 4.36 -23.33
N PRO A 199 20.33 4.01 -24.23
CA PRO A 199 20.71 3.67 -25.60
C PRO A 199 21.14 4.85 -26.46
N ARG A 200 20.55 6.05 -26.26
CA ARG A 200 20.81 7.22 -27.10
C ARG A 200 21.90 8.14 -26.54
N GLU A 201 21.88 8.39 -25.24
CA GLU A 201 22.76 9.35 -24.58
C GLU A 201 23.97 8.68 -23.93
N GLY A 202 23.94 7.38 -23.71
CA GLY A 202 25.07 6.58 -23.25
C GLY A 202 25.34 6.64 -21.77
N PHE A 203 24.30 6.77 -20.92
CA PHE A 203 24.44 6.83 -19.47
C PHE A 203 23.52 5.84 -18.76
N LEU A 204 23.97 5.37 -17.58
CA LEU A 204 23.26 4.54 -16.63
C LEU A 204 23.07 5.27 -15.30
N THR A 205 21.97 5.02 -14.62
CA THR A 205 21.84 5.41 -13.20
C THR A 205 22.73 4.55 -12.31
N THR A 206 23.27 5.10 -11.22
CA THR A 206 24.26 4.41 -10.38
C THR A 206 23.81 4.18 -8.94
N THR A 207 22.60 4.63 -8.58
CA THR A 207 22.05 4.46 -7.23
C THR A 207 21.59 3.02 -7.05
N ASP A 208 21.96 2.40 -5.93
CA ASP A 208 21.62 1.00 -5.65
C ASP A 208 20.27 0.84 -4.95
N ALA A 209 19.87 1.81 -4.13
CA ALA A 209 18.57 1.81 -3.45
C ALA A 209 17.94 3.20 -3.48
N GLN A 210 16.66 3.26 -3.76
CA GLN A 210 15.88 4.48 -3.72
C GLN A 210 14.62 4.26 -2.89
N PHE A 211 14.21 5.27 -2.15
CA PHE A 211 13.06 5.20 -1.26
C PHE A 211 12.11 6.36 -1.50
N GLU A 212 10.80 6.08 -1.41
CA GLU A 212 9.79 7.13 -1.40
C GLU A 212 8.72 6.78 -0.36
N VAL A 213 8.17 7.80 0.28
CA VAL A 213 7.03 7.66 1.19
C VAL A 213 5.74 8.09 0.50
N GLY A 214 4.60 7.98 1.17
CA GLY A 214 3.35 8.55 0.68
C GLY A 214 3.54 10.04 0.34
N ASN A 215 3.13 10.45 -0.87
CA ASN A 215 3.39 11.80 -1.38
C ASN A 215 2.17 12.46 -2.05
N ASN A 216 0.98 11.87 -1.96
CA ASN A 216 -0.24 12.54 -2.39
C ASN A 216 -0.56 13.72 -1.45
N PRO A 217 -0.96 14.90 -1.95
CA PRO A 217 -1.19 16.08 -1.11
C PRO A 217 -2.43 15.98 -0.20
N ASN A 218 -3.25 14.93 -0.33
CA ASN A 218 -4.40 14.67 0.53
C ASN A 218 -4.10 13.75 1.72
N LEU A 219 -2.85 13.34 1.91
CA LEU A 219 -2.46 12.50 3.05
C LEU A 219 -2.49 13.29 4.35
N ASP A 220 -2.63 12.60 5.49
CA ASP A 220 -2.54 13.23 6.80
C ASP A 220 -1.25 14.03 6.94
N ALA A 221 -1.36 15.32 7.30
CA ALA A 221 -0.25 16.25 7.31
C ALA A 221 0.83 15.86 8.34
N GLN A 222 0.44 15.38 9.53
CA GLN A 222 1.40 15.04 10.58
C GLN A 222 2.16 13.76 10.27
N LEU A 223 1.45 12.73 9.79
CA LEU A 223 2.08 11.49 9.34
C LEU A 223 2.99 11.75 8.14
N SER A 224 2.55 12.56 7.18
CA SER A 224 3.34 12.98 6.01
C SER A 224 4.59 13.77 6.41
N GLN A 225 4.48 14.69 7.37
CA GLN A 225 5.62 15.45 7.88
C GLN A 225 6.66 14.52 8.52
N TYR A 226 6.22 13.61 9.39
CA TYR A 226 7.12 12.63 9.99
C TYR A 226 7.79 11.75 8.93
N ALA A 227 7.01 11.21 7.99
CA ALA A 227 7.51 10.35 6.93
C ALA A 227 8.58 11.04 6.06
N ASN A 228 8.34 12.30 5.66
CA ASN A 228 9.21 13.04 4.74
C ASN A 228 10.44 13.65 5.41
N HIS A 229 10.33 14.12 6.66
CA HIS A 229 11.37 14.92 7.31
C HIS A 229 12.11 14.22 8.45
N ALA A 230 11.59 13.09 8.95
CA ALA A 230 12.25 12.29 9.97
C ALA A 230 12.59 10.88 9.47
N PHE A 231 11.59 10.10 9.07
CA PHE A 231 11.78 8.69 8.75
C PHE A 231 12.62 8.47 7.48
N LEU A 232 12.22 9.08 6.35
CA LEU A 232 12.89 8.87 5.07
C LEU A 232 14.36 9.32 5.05
N PRO A 233 14.74 10.50 5.58
CA PRO A 233 16.15 10.88 5.70
C PRO A 233 16.95 9.90 6.55
N ALA A 234 16.42 9.48 7.71
CA ALA A 234 17.08 8.52 8.58
C ALA A 234 17.28 7.15 7.91
N LEU A 235 16.29 6.68 7.12
CA LEU A 235 16.41 5.43 6.35
C LEU A 235 17.52 5.54 5.31
N ILE A 236 17.57 6.63 4.56
CA ILE A 236 18.62 6.85 3.54
C ILE A 236 20.00 6.84 4.22
N GLU A 237 20.16 7.55 5.32
CA GLU A 237 21.41 7.61 6.07
C GLU A 237 21.83 6.23 6.61
N ALA A 238 20.90 5.49 7.23
CA ALA A 238 21.15 4.15 7.75
C ALA A 238 21.62 3.18 6.66
N VAL A 239 20.96 3.19 5.50
CA VAL A 239 21.33 2.33 4.36
C VAL A 239 22.68 2.75 3.74
N GLN A 240 22.96 4.06 3.66
CA GLN A 240 24.27 4.56 3.24
C GLN A 240 25.40 4.12 4.19
N ALA A 241 25.14 4.10 5.49
CA ALA A 241 26.10 3.62 6.50
C ALA A 241 26.47 2.15 6.31
N GLN A 242 25.60 1.35 5.67
CA GLN A 242 25.88 -0.04 5.26
C GLN A 242 26.66 -0.14 3.92
N GLY A 243 27.13 0.98 3.40
CA GLY A 243 27.90 1.03 2.14
C GLY A 243 27.03 0.88 0.88
N ILE A 244 25.73 1.06 0.97
CA ILE A 244 24.79 0.98 -0.16
C ILE A 244 24.44 2.39 -0.63
N PRO A 245 24.85 2.83 -1.85
CA PRO A 245 24.47 4.10 -2.42
C PRO A 245 22.95 4.24 -2.51
N SER A 246 22.40 5.14 -1.70
CA SER A 246 20.96 5.30 -1.58
C SER A 246 20.54 6.76 -1.60
N GLN A 247 19.31 7.01 -2.00
CA GLN A 247 18.72 8.34 -2.08
C GLN A 247 17.19 8.28 -2.06
N ARG A 248 16.56 9.45 -1.97
CA ARG A 248 15.13 9.57 -2.26
C ARG A 248 14.87 9.24 -3.72
N TYR A 249 13.73 8.60 -4.04
CA TYR A 249 13.38 8.17 -5.39
C TYR A 249 13.38 9.33 -6.38
N ASN A 250 14.12 9.15 -7.46
CA ASN A 250 14.28 10.09 -8.56
C ASN A 250 13.91 9.41 -9.88
N GLU A 251 12.90 9.92 -10.56
CA GLU A 251 12.59 9.55 -11.94
C GLU A 251 13.40 10.41 -12.90
N ILE A 252 14.26 9.77 -13.70
CA ILE A 252 15.07 10.39 -14.75
C ILE A 252 15.06 9.43 -15.94
N TYR A 253 14.67 9.90 -17.12
CA TYR A 253 14.65 9.08 -18.35
C TYR A 253 15.59 9.59 -19.43
N SER A 254 15.93 10.88 -19.43
CA SER A 254 16.82 11.55 -20.37
C SER A 254 17.67 12.60 -19.65
N LEU A 255 18.84 12.97 -20.21
CA LEU A 255 19.66 14.07 -19.70
C LEU A 255 18.94 15.43 -19.75
N HIS A 256 17.88 15.54 -20.53
CA HIS A 256 17.12 16.78 -20.73
C HIS A 256 15.84 16.82 -19.86
N ASP A 257 15.43 15.70 -19.31
CA ASP A 257 14.27 15.63 -18.43
C ASP A 257 14.61 16.22 -17.06
N PRO A 258 13.63 16.81 -16.37
CA PRO A 258 13.80 17.16 -14.97
C PRO A 258 13.77 15.91 -14.08
N VAL A 259 14.39 16.02 -12.92
CA VAL A 259 14.24 15.05 -11.84
C VAL A 259 12.87 15.26 -11.19
N ARG A 260 12.07 14.19 -11.13
CA ARG A 260 10.79 14.14 -10.42
C ARG A 260 10.80 13.06 -9.35
N ARG A 261 9.80 13.08 -8.48
CA ARG A 261 9.54 12.02 -7.50
C ARG A 261 8.62 10.94 -8.09
N GLY A 262 8.38 9.88 -7.32
CA GLY A 262 7.38 8.89 -7.66
C GLY A 262 5.98 9.49 -7.80
N GLY A 263 5.13 8.86 -8.60
CA GLY A 263 3.80 9.37 -8.95
C GLY A 263 2.93 9.75 -7.74
N LEU A 264 2.18 10.84 -7.88
CA LEU A 264 1.35 11.42 -6.81
C LEU A 264 -0.05 10.77 -6.67
N SER A 265 -0.48 9.97 -7.66
CA SER A 265 -1.84 9.42 -7.71
C SER A 265 -2.13 8.44 -6.58
N LEU A 266 -3.39 8.45 -6.11
CA LEU A 266 -3.94 7.41 -5.23
C LEU A 266 -4.17 6.07 -5.96
N SER A 267 -4.00 6.03 -7.28
CA SER A 267 -4.07 4.78 -8.03
C SER A 267 -2.92 3.82 -7.73
N ASN A 268 -1.81 4.28 -7.12
CA ASN A 268 -0.72 3.42 -6.68
C ASN A 268 -0.88 2.98 -5.21
N PHE A 269 -0.38 1.78 -4.90
CA PHE A 269 -0.53 1.15 -3.58
C PHE A 269 0.04 2.00 -2.45
N ARG A 270 1.24 2.57 -2.63
CA ARG A 270 1.90 3.41 -1.63
C ARG A 270 1.00 4.56 -1.16
N ASN A 271 0.45 5.34 -2.09
CA ASN A 271 -0.40 6.47 -1.75
C ASN A 271 -1.77 6.03 -1.23
N TYR A 272 -2.34 4.96 -1.79
CA TYR A 272 -3.61 4.42 -1.31
C TYR A 272 -3.50 3.92 0.14
N ALA A 273 -2.48 3.15 0.46
CA ALA A 273 -2.24 2.67 1.83
C ALA A 273 -1.93 3.82 2.81
N ALA A 274 -1.20 4.85 2.35
CA ALA A 274 -0.96 6.06 3.13
C ALA A 274 -2.26 6.84 3.42
N MET A 275 -3.19 6.90 2.46
CA MET A 275 -4.51 7.48 2.66
C MET A 275 -5.35 6.72 3.71
N GLN A 276 -5.07 5.43 3.91
CA GLN A 276 -5.64 4.60 4.98
C GLN A 276 -4.91 4.78 6.34
N GLY A 277 -4.01 5.76 6.46
CA GLY A 277 -3.31 6.07 7.70
C GLY A 277 -2.07 5.22 7.99
N SER A 278 -1.48 4.60 6.98
CA SER A 278 -0.22 3.86 7.12
C SER A 278 0.99 4.75 6.81
N LEU A 279 2.07 4.63 7.59
CA LEU A 279 3.40 5.05 7.16
C LEU A 279 3.83 4.13 6.03
N THR A 280 3.87 4.62 4.80
CA THR A 280 4.23 3.80 3.64
C THR A 280 5.65 4.09 3.18
N VAL A 281 6.37 3.06 2.79
CA VAL A 281 7.72 3.15 2.22
C VAL A 281 7.79 2.30 0.96
N LEU A 282 8.07 2.95 -0.16
CA LEU A 282 8.44 2.31 -1.41
C LEU A 282 9.95 2.05 -1.41
N PHE A 283 10.33 0.83 -1.72
CA PHE A 283 11.71 0.43 -1.96
C PHE A 283 11.89 0.19 -3.46
N GLU A 284 12.79 0.94 -4.08
CA GLU A 284 13.17 0.77 -5.47
C GLU A 284 14.64 0.29 -5.51
N ASN A 285 14.81 -1.02 -5.40
CA ASN A 285 16.13 -1.63 -5.49
C ASN A 285 16.63 -1.61 -6.94
N ARG A 286 17.94 -1.46 -7.14
CA ARG A 286 18.52 -1.44 -8.47
C ARG A 286 18.37 -2.79 -9.17
N HIS A 287 17.71 -2.79 -10.31
CA HIS A 287 17.66 -3.89 -11.24
C HIS A 287 18.64 -3.63 -12.39
N ASP A 288 19.65 -4.47 -12.52
CA ASP A 288 20.62 -4.33 -13.62
C ASP A 288 20.02 -4.85 -14.93
N GLY A 289 20.08 -4.01 -15.95
CA GLY A 289 19.61 -4.35 -17.29
C GLY A 289 20.58 -5.25 -18.05
N ALA A 290 20.03 -6.08 -18.91
CA ALA A 290 20.80 -6.91 -19.85
C ALA A 290 21.04 -6.22 -21.22
N GLY A 291 20.74 -4.92 -21.31
CA GLY A 291 20.72 -4.15 -22.57
C GLY A 291 22.08 -3.66 -23.06
N THR A 292 22.14 -2.38 -23.44
CA THR A 292 23.32 -1.74 -24.05
C THR A 292 24.59 -1.75 -23.17
N PHE A 293 24.38 -1.88 -21.86
CA PHE A 293 25.43 -2.06 -20.86
C PHE A 293 25.14 -3.34 -20.09
N PRO A 294 25.50 -4.51 -20.63
CA PRO A 294 25.26 -5.77 -19.95
C PRO A 294 26.04 -5.78 -18.63
N THR A 295 25.31 -5.91 -17.54
CA THR A 295 25.89 -6.19 -16.24
C THR A 295 25.68 -7.68 -15.95
N PRO A 296 26.67 -8.37 -15.32
CA PRO A 296 26.47 -9.76 -14.91
C PRO A 296 25.20 -9.91 -14.08
N GLU A 297 24.51 -11.03 -14.24
CA GLU A 297 23.38 -11.38 -13.35
C GLU A 297 23.87 -11.39 -11.90
N ASN A 298 23.24 -10.58 -11.07
CA ASN A 298 23.67 -10.37 -9.69
C ASN A 298 22.50 -10.45 -8.71
N ILE A 299 21.55 -11.33 -8.97
CA ILE A 299 20.34 -11.44 -8.12
C ILE A 299 20.68 -11.62 -6.63
N ALA A 300 21.75 -12.34 -6.29
CA ALA A 300 22.19 -12.51 -4.91
C ALA A 300 22.57 -11.17 -4.26
N GLU A 301 23.27 -10.30 -4.99
CA GLU A 301 23.65 -8.98 -4.50
C GLU A 301 22.44 -8.04 -4.42
N ARG A 302 21.50 -8.12 -5.35
CA ARG A 302 20.23 -7.39 -5.33
C ARG A 302 19.42 -7.76 -4.07
N VAL A 303 19.26 -9.05 -3.80
CA VAL A 303 18.59 -9.57 -2.60
C VAL A 303 19.31 -9.11 -1.32
N ARG A 304 20.67 -9.21 -1.29
CA ARG A 304 21.46 -8.75 -0.14
C ARG A 304 21.20 -7.27 0.18
N LYS A 305 21.28 -6.39 -0.82
CA LYS A 305 21.09 -4.95 -0.64
C LYS A 305 19.68 -4.60 -0.20
N GLN A 306 18.66 -5.18 -0.83
CA GLN A 306 17.28 -4.90 -0.46
C GLN A 306 16.95 -5.46 0.92
N ARG A 307 17.49 -6.63 1.31
CA ARG A 307 17.35 -7.18 2.65
C ARG A 307 17.90 -6.23 3.71
N ILE A 308 19.11 -5.71 3.54
CA ILE A 308 19.71 -4.73 4.44
C ILE A 308 18.81 -3.48 4.53
N SER A 309 18.32 -2.97 3.42
CA SER A 309 17.44 -1.80 3.40
C SER A 309 16.14 -2.03 4.19
N VAL A 310 15.56 -3.23 4.10
CA VAL A 310 14.35 -3.60 4.88
C VAL A 310 14.69 -3.75 6.36
N GLU A 311 15.81 -4.35 6.71
CA GLU A 311 16.25 -4.50 8.09
C GLU A 311 16.50 -3.14 8.77
N GLU A 312 17.15 -2.20 8.10
CA GLU A 312 17.33 -0.83 8.57
C GLU A 312 15.98 -0.10 8.77
N ALA A 313 15.05 -0.26 7.83
CA ALA A 313 13.72 0.30 7.98
C ALA A 313 12.97 -0.30 9.19
N LEU A 314 13.04 -1.60 9.40
CA LEU A 314 12.43 -2.28 10.55
C LEU A 314 13.07 -1.82 11.88
N ALA A 315 14.38 -1.60 11.90
CA ALA A 315 15.07 -1.06 13.08
C ALA A 315 14.58 0.37 13.42
N LEU A 316 14.38 1.22 12.41
CA LEU A 316 13.82 2.56 12.58
C LEU A 316 12.35 2.49 13.06
N VAL A 317 11.53 1.60 12.51
CA VAL A 317 10.16 1.38 12.98
C VAL A 317 10.16 0.90 14.44
N ALA A 318 11.08 0.04 14.83
CA ALA A 318 11.20 -0.42 16.22
C ALA A 318 11.68 0.69 17.18
N ARG A 319 12.52 1.60 16.69
CA ARG A 319 12.97 2.78 17.46
C ARG A 319 11.82 3.73 17.75
N ASP A 320 10.99 4.00 16.74
CA ASP A 320 9.97 5.04 16.77
C ASP A 320 8.53 4.46 16.91
N ASP A 321 8.39 3.23 17.42
CA ASP A 321 7.13 2.46 17.42
C ASP A 321 5.94 3.20 18.04
N SER A 322 6.14 3.86 19.16
CA SER A 322 5.08 4.60 19.85
C SER A 322 4.63 5.84 19.07
N GLN A 323 5.57 6.56 18.45
CA GLN A 323 5.26 7.72 17.61
C GLN A 323 4.52 7.32 16.34
N ILE A 324 4.99 6.29 15.64
CA ILE A 324 4.35 5.78 14.42
C ILE A 324 2.94 5.28 14.73
N ARG A 325 2.76 4.55 15.83
CA ARG A 325 1.44 4.09 16.28
C ARG A 325 0.49 5.25 16.53
N HIS A 326 0.93 6.28 17.25
CA HIS A 326 0.13 7.46 17.50
C HIS A 326 -0.27 8.15 16.19
N LEU A 327 0.70 8.48 15.33
CA LEU A 327 0.46 9.17 14.06
C LEU A 327 -0.48 8.37 13.13
N SER A 328 -0.27 7.06 13.04
CA SER A 328 -1.11 6.19 12.21
C SER A 328 -2.56 6.11 12.72
N ARG A 329 -2.76 6.01 14.04
CA ARG A 329 -4.10 6.02 14.64
C ARG A 329 -4.80 7.34 14.38
N GLU A 330 -4.14 8.47 14.64
CA GLU A 330 -4.69 9.80 14.40
C GLU A 330 -5.01 10.02 12.91
N ALA A 331 -4.15 9.61 12.00
CA ALA A 331 -4.39 9.71 10.56
C ALA A 331 -5.65 8.97 10.12
N ARG A 332 -5.94 7.80 10.72
CA ARG A 332 -7.17 7.03 10.43
C ARG A 332 -8.45 7.69 10.93
N PHE A 333 -8.36 8.51 11.98
CA PHE A 333 -9.52 9.23 12.52
C PHE A 333 -9.70 10.61 11.88
N ARG A 334 -8.64 11.21 11.31
CA ARG A 334 -8.70 12.50 10.62
C ARG A 334 -9.12 12.35 9.17
N TRP A 335 -10.32 11.91 8.97
CA TRP A 335 -10.89 11.71 7.64
C TRP A 335 -11.41 12.98 6.97
N ARG A 336 -11.51 14.10 7.72
CA ARG A 336 -11.93 15.40 7.19
C ARG A 336 -10.73 16.21 6.75
N GLY A 337 -10.68 16.53 5.49
CA GLY A 337 -9.92 17.56 4.82
C GLY A 337 -8.44 17.79 5.18
N VAL A 338 -7.83 18.62 4.40
CA VAL A 338 -6.48 19.13 4.64
C VAL A 338 -6.57 20.20 5.72
N GLU A 339 -5.79 20.08 6.80
CA GLU A 339 -5.68 21.06 7.90
C GLU A 339 -6.98 21.37 8.67
N GLY A 340 -7.96 20.48 8.65
CA GLY A 340 -9.22 20.66 9.40
C GLY A 340 -10.23 21.61 8.73
N ASP A 341 -9.98 22.03 7.51
CA ASP A 341 -10.86 22.93 6.74
C ASP A 341 -12.01 22.22 6.01
N ASP A 342 -12.24 20.94 6.25
CA ASP A 342 -13.22 20.11 5.52
C ASP A 342 -13.08 20.24 3.99
N LYS A 343 -11.85 20.30 3.51
CA LYS A 343 -11.49 20.43 2.10
C LYS A 343 -10.51 19.35 1.68
N PHE A 344 -10.50 19.05 0.40
CA PHE A 344 -9.47 18.19 -0.22
C PHE A 344 -8.83 18.91 -1.41
N VAL A 345 -7.59 18.49 -1.74
CA VAL A 345 -6.89 18.99 -2.93
C VAL A 345 -7.43 18.25 -4.15
N MET A 346 -8.09 18.98 -5.04
CA MET A 346 -8.69 18.41 -6.26
C MET A 346 -7.64 18.12 -7.32
N GLN A 347 -6.77 19.09 -7.58
CA GLN A 347 -5.77 18.98 -8.64
C GLN A 347 -4.40 19.45 -8.15
N TYR A 348 -3.37 18.80 -8.66
CA TYR A 348 -1.98 19.05 -8.31
C TYR A 348 -1.06 18.54 -9.43
N ALA A 349 0.13 19.08 -9.49
CA ALA A 349 1.17 18.65 -10.44
C ALA A 349 2.56 18.86 -9.85
N PHE A 350 3.53 18.15 -10.38
CA PHE A 350 4.92 18.51 -10.16
C PHE A 350 5.24 19.82 -10.88
N ALA A 351 5.96 20.69 -10.18
CA ALA A 351 6.41 21.99 -10.65
C ALA A 351 7.90 22.18 -10.34
N PRO A 352 8.56 23.18 -10.97
CA PRO A 352 9.92 23.54 -10.62
C PRO A 352 10.09 23.79 -9.13
N ASN A 353 11.13 23.21 -8.53
CA ASN A 353 11.41 23.39 -7.12
C ASN A 353 11.85 24.85 -6.87
N PRO A 354 11.11 25.63 -6.04
CA PRO A 354 11.36 27.06 -5.89
C PRO A 354 12.62 27.38 -5.07
N THR A 355 13.07 26.46 -4.22
CA THR A 355 14.23 26.66 -3.33
C THR A 355 15.50 26.04 -3.89
N GLU A 356 15.37 24.90 -4.55
CA GLU A 356 16.48 24.13 -5.11
C GLU A 356 16.17 23.74 -6.57
N PRO A 357 16.33 24.67 -7.54
CA PRO A 357 15.87 24.45 -8.91
C PRO A 357 16.67 23.40 -9.68
N THR A 358 17.83 22.99 -9.18
CA THR A 358 18.69 21.99 -9.80
C THR A 358 19.23 20.98 -8.78
N THR A 359 19.63 19.80 -9.25
CA THR A 359 20.30 18.77 -8.45
C THR A 359 21.39 18.09 -9.25
N ALA A 360 22.44 17.68 -8.58
CA ALA A 360 23.52 16.86 -9.15
C ALA A 360 23.16 15.38 -9.05
N VAL A 361 23.29 14.66 -10.17
CA VAL A 361 23.05 13.21 -10.21
C VAL A 361 24.32 12.54 -10.76
N THR A 362 24.80 11.51 -10.06
CA THR A 362 25.90 10.67 -10.52
C THR A 362 25.38 9.60 -11.46
N LEU A 363 25.89 9.56 -12.67
CA LEU A 363 25.62 8.57 -13.71
C LEU A 363 26.90 7.80 -14.03
N ALA A 364 26.79 6.66 -14.70
CA ALA A 364 27.92 5.98 -15.31
C ALA A 364 27.85 6.13 -16.83
N ASP A 365 28.98 6.45 -17.47
CA ASP A 365 29.10 6.44 -18.94
C ASP A 365 29.31 5.02 -19.47
N ARG A 366 29.44 4.86 -20.80
CA ARG A 366 29.64 3.57 -21.47
C ARG A 366 30.91 2.81 -21.06
N THR A 367 31.87 3.51 -20.45
CA THR A 367 33.11 2.89 -19.95
C THR A 367 32.99 2.49 -18.48
N GLY A 368 31.84 2.76 -17.83
CA GLY A 368 31.64 2.59 -16.39
C GLY A 368 32.19 3.75 -15.54
N LYS A 369 32.75 4.80 -16.18
CA LYS A 369 33.24 5.96 -15.45
C LYS A 369 32.06 6.76 -14.88
N ARG A 370 32.16 7.09 -13.59
CA ARG A 370 31.18 7.96 -12.92
C ARG A 370 31.35 9.40 -13.36
N VAL A 371 30.25 10.03 -13.76
CA VAL A 371 30.17 11.45 -14.17
C VAL A 371 28.98 12.09 -13.45
N VAL A 372 29.19 13.33 -13.03
CA VAL A 372 28.11 14.11 -12.37
C VAL A 372 27.45 14.98 -13.44
N LYS A 373 26.14 14.92 -13.52
CA LYS A 373 25.30 15.75 -14.39
C LYS A 373 24.35 16.58 -13.56
N THR A 374 24.11 17.81 -13.97
CA THR A 374 23.14 18.70 -13.32
C THR A 374 21.80 18.61 -14.04
N PHE A 375 20.75 18.39 -13.27
CA PHE A 375 19.37 18.30 -13.75
C PHE A 375 18.51 19.39 -13.14
N ARG A 376 17.49 19.84 -13.87
CA ARG A 376 16.40 20.65 -13.29
C ARG A 376 15.61 19.79 -12.29
N ARG A 377 15.11 20.40 -11.23
CA ARG A 377 14.20 19.74 -10.27
C ARG A 377 12.77 20.21 -10.51
N GLU A 378 11.89 19.25 -10.77
CA GLU A 378 10.45 19.43 -10.82
C GLU A 378 9.80 18.46 -9.82
N ASP A 379 10.18 18.57 -8.57
CA ASP A 379 9.73 17.71 -7.45
C ASP A 379 8.94 18.47 -6.37
N TYR A 380 8.63 19.72 -6.63
CA TYR A 380 7.68 20.50 -5.82
C TYR A 380 6.24 20.15 -6.24
N VAL A 381 5.36 19.90 -5.26
CA VAL A 381 3.95 19.61 -5.53
C VAL A 381 3.16 20.93 -5.48
N ALA A 382 2.81 21.45 -6.65
CA ALA A 382 1.96 22.64 -6.77
C ALA A 382 0.49 22.24 -6.69
N LEU A 383 -0.24 22.83 -5.75
CA LEU A 383 -1.68 22.63 -5.59
C LEU A 383 -2.42 23.54 -6.57
N GLN A 384 -3.41 23.00 -7.29
CA GLN A 384 -4.10 23.70 -8.38
C GLN A 384 -5.62 23.86 -8.14
N GLY A 385 -6.11 23.49 -6.96
CA GLY A 385 -7.51 23.66 -6.60
C GLY A 385 -7.90 22.80 -5.41
N THR A 386 -8.92 23.25 -4.69
CA THR A 386 -9.50 22.52 -3.56
C THR A 386 -11.00 22.34 -3.75
N GLY A 387 -11.55 21.24 -3.23
CA GLY A 387 -12.97 20.96 -3.13
C GLY A 387 -13.40 20.85 -1.69
N ALA A 388 -14.67 21.17 -1.39
CA ALA A 388 -15.24 20.91 -0.08
C ALA A 388 -15.56 19.42 0.08
N ILE A 389 -15.41 18.90 1.29
CA ILE A 389 -15.91 17.58 1.67
C ILE A 389 -17.37 17.78 2.10
N PRO A 390 -18.37 17.32 1.31
CA PRO A 390 -19.76 17.42 1.71
C PRO A 390 -20.05 16.43 2.85
N GLU A 391 -21.17 16.59 3.53
CA GLU A 391 -21.60 15.65 4.58
C GLU A 391 -21.91 14.24 4.05
N GLY A 392 -22.18 14.13 2.76
CA GLY A 392 -22.44 12.86 2.09
C GLY A 392 -22.68 12.98 0.60
N TYR A 393 -22.96 11.84 0.00
CA TYR A 393 -23.28 11.71 -1.42
C TYR A 393 -24.52 10.86 -1.63
N VAL A 394 -25.27 11.16 -2.70
CA VAL A 394 -26.31 10.31 -3.23
C VAL A 394 -25.87 9.75 -4.57
N ILE A 395 -26.15 8.47 -4.81
CA ILE A 395 -25.96 7.83 -6.11
C ILE A 395 -27.32 7.38 -6.62
N ARG A 396 -27.76 7.91 -7.80
CA ARG A 396 -29.10 7.75 -8.34
C ARG A 396 -29.17 6.98 -9.66
N ALA A 397 -28.02 6.64 -10.24
CA ALA A 397 -27.94 5.84 -11.46
C ALA A 397 -26.76 4.87 -11.37
N GLN A 398 -26.82 3.77 -12.11
CA GLN A 398 -25.81 2.71 -12.08
C GLN A 398 -25.54 2.15 -10.67
N THR A 399 -26.55 2.17 -9.81
CA THR A 399 -26.41 1.88 -8.37
C THR A 399 -25.78 0.52 -8.10
N ASN A 400 -26.05 -0.52 -8.90
CA ASN A 400 -25.41 -1.83 -8.74
C ASN A 400 -23.89 -1.76 -8.97
N ARG A 401 -23.46 -1.03 -9.99
CA ARG A 401 -22.04 -0.87 -10.30
C ARG A 401 -21.32 -0.08 -9.20
N PHE A 402 -21.95 0.98 -8.69
CA PHE A 402 -21.42 1.75 -7.59
C PHE A 402 -21.40 0.92 -6.28
N ARG A 403 -22.40 0.08 -6.02
CA ARG A 403 -22.41 -0.82 -4.85
C ARG A 403 -21.20 -1.74 -4.86
N GLU A 404 -20.94 -2.41 -5.98
CA GLU A 404 -19.76 -3.27 -6.11
C GLU A 404 -18.45 -2.51 -5.86
N TRP A 405 -18.36 -1.28 -6.38
CA TRP A 405 -17.19 -0.43 -6.17
C TRP A 405 -17.04 0.03 -4.72
N LEU A 406 -18.13 0.46 -4.07
CA LEU A 406 -18.15 0.83 -2.65
C LEU A 406 -17.75 -0.36 -1.75
N ASP A 407 -18.30 -1.55 -2.03
CA ASP A 407 -17.97 -2.77 -1.32
C ASP A 407 -16.46 -3.12 -1.43
N ARG A 408 -15.87 -2.93 -2.62
CA ARG A 408 -14.43 -3.16 -2.86
C ARG A 408 -13.54 -2.19 -2.08
N HIS A 409 -14.01 -1.00 -1.78
CA HIS A 409 -13.31 0.02 -0.99
C HIS A 409 -13.66 -0.01 0.50
N HIS A 410 -14.51 -0.93 0.95
CA HIS A 410 -15.03 -0.98 2.32
C HIS A 410 -15.69 0.33 2.75
N ILE A 411 -16.36 1.02 1.82
CA ILE A 411 -17.12 2.24 2.07
C ILE A 411 -18.52 1.86 2.50
N ASP A 412 -18.95 2.34 3.68
CA ASP A 412 -20.31 2.12 4.17
C ASP A 412 -21.31 3.00 3.42
N TYR A 413 -22.41 2.38 3.00
CA TYR A 413 -23.52 3.06 2.34
C TYR A 413 -24.86 2.46 2.74
N GLN A 414 -25.92 3.15 2.39
CA GLN A 414 -27.28 2.69 2.61
C GLN A 414 -28.06 2.65 1.30
N VAL A 415 -28.96 1.70 1.22
CA VAL A 415 -29.93 1.62 0.14
C VAL A 415 -31.23 2.25 0.63
N VAL A 416 -31.66 3.32 -0.03
CA VAL A 416 -32.93 3.98 0.25
C VAL A 416 -34.06 2.98 0.07
N SER A 417 -34.92 2.84 1.09
CA SER A 417 -36.03 1.89 1.07
C SER A 417 -37.38 2.52 0.80
N GLN A 418 -37.51 3.82 1.13
CA GLN A 418 -38.73 4.62 0.92
C GLN A 418 -38.36 6.00 0.38
N PRO A 419 -39.27 6.64 -0.37
CA PRO A 419 -39.03 8.00 -0.87
C PRO A 419 -38.74 8.96 0.28
N GLU A 420 -37.68 9.76 0.13
CA GLU A 420 -37.26 10.70 1.14
C GLU A 420 -36.82 12.03 0.52
N LYS A 421 -37.30 13.15 1.07
CA LYS A 421 -37.00 14.48 0.56
C LYS A 421 -35.64 14.94 1.02
N VAL A 422 -34.78 15.28 0.07
CA VAL A 422 -33.42 15.79 0.32
C VAL A 422 -33.14 17.04 -0.51
N GLU A 423 -32.16 17.81 -0.05
CA GLU A 423 -31.55 18.87 -0.82
C GLU A 423 -30.13 18.46 -1.21
N LEU A 424 -29.80 18.57 -2.48
CA LEU A 424 -28.52 18.14 -3.02
C LEU A 424 -28.03 19.06 -4.14
N THR A 425 -26.74 19.03 -4.41
CA THR A 425 -26.13 19.72 -5.54
C THR A 425 -26.12 18.79 -6.74
N GLN A 426 -27.09 18.99 -7.64
CA GLN A 426 -27.12 18.29 -8.92
C GLN A 426 -26.01 18.82 -9.83
N GLN A 427 -25.24 17.92 -10.40
CA GLN A 427 -24.08 18.24 -11.23
C GLN A 427 -24.27 17.71 -12.66
N ARG A 428 -23.79 18.47 -13.64
CA ARG A 428 -23.61 18.03 -15.04
C ARG A 428 -22.30 18.55 -15.59
N VAL A 429 -21.71 17.84 -16.53
CA VAL A 429 -20.50 18.31 -17.20
C VAL A 429 -20.84 19.45 -18.13
N ALA A 430 -20.27 20.62 -17.89
CA ALA A 430 -20.38 21.80 -18.75
C ALA A 430 -19.33 21.76 -19.87
N SER A 431 -18.12 21.36 -19.55
CA SER A 431 -17.05 21.13 -20.51
C SER A 431 -16.06 20.06 -20.03
N MET A 432 -15.41 19.42 -20.98
CA MET A 432 -14.38 18.43 -20.72
C MET A 432 -13.24 18.61 -21.71
N LYS A 433 -11.99 18.64 -21.20
CA LYS A 433 -10.78 18.70 -22.02
C LYS A 433 -9.87 17.54 -21.65
N ILE A 434 -9.27 16.92 -22.64
CA ILE A 434 -8.21 15.93 -22.42
C ILE A 434 -6.92 16.71 -22.23
N GLY A 435 -6.30 16.58 -21.06
CA GLY A 435 -4.98 17.11 -20.78
C GLY A 435 -3.91 16.37 -21.56
N ALA A 436 -2.85 17.06 -21.97
CA ALA A 436 -1.74 16.42 -22.63
C ALA A 436 -1.05 15.42 -21.68
N GLN A 437 -0.75 14.22 -22.20
CA GLN A 437 0.09 13.27 -21.48
C GLN A 437 1.45 13.92 -21.17
N THR A 438 1.80 13.99 -19.91
CA THR A 438 3.10 14.55 -19.51
C THR A 438 4.25 13.56 -19.70
N LYS A 439 3.93 12.26 -19.91
CA LYS A 439 4.90 11.18 -20.17
C LYS A 439 4.27 10.08 -21.02
N PRO A 440 5.05 9.41 -21.91
CA PRO A 440 4.61 8.19 -22.57
C PRO A 440 4.22 7.12 -21.52
N GLY A 441 3.05 6.49 -21.70
CA GLY A 441 2.55 5.45 -20.79
C GLY A 441 1.88 5.95 -19.52
N THR A 442 1.74 7.28 -19.32
CA THR A 442 0.85 7.83 -18.30
C THR A 442 -0.58 7.91 -18.84
N ARG A 443 -1.56 7.82 -17.94
CA ARG A 443 -2.97 7.97 -18.34
C ARG A 443 -3.26 9.40 -18.78
N ASP A 444 -4.13 9.57 -19.80
CA ASP A 444 -4.73 10.87 -20.09
C ASP A 444 -5.56 11.30 -18.87
N TRP A 445 -5.43 12.51 -18.46
CA TRP A 445 -6.27 13.10 -17.44
C TRP A 445 -7.34 14.01 -18.09
N LEU A 446 -8.47 14.13 -17.42
CA LEU A 446 -9.56 14.99 -17.87
C LEU A 446 -9.65 16.21 -16.98
N ASP A 447 -9.67 17.39 -17.62
CA ASP A 447 -10.05 18.64 -16.96
C ASP A 447 -11.55 18.84 -17.17
N VAL A 448 -12.32 18.73 -16.09
CA VAL A 448 -13.77 18.73 -16.09
C VAL A 448 -14.28 20.00 -15.43
N THR A 449 -15.16 20.71 -16.15
CA THR A 449 -15.92 21.84 -15.59
C THR A 449 -17.38 21.40 -15.38
N LEU A 450 -17.96 21.74 -14.24
CA LEU A 450 -19.32 21.37 -13.89
C LEU A 450 -20.25 22.58 -13.87
N ASP A 451 -21.47 22.39 -14.36
CA ASP A 451 -22.62 23.20 -13.98
C ASP A 451 -23.28 22.56 -12.77
N GLU A 452 -23.46 23.35 -11.72
CA GLU A 452 -23.99 22.91 -10.43
C GLU A 452 -25.29 23.63 -10.11
N LYS A 453 -26.28 22.89 -9.63
CA LYS A 453 -27.57 23.45 -9.23
C LYS A 453 -28.06 22.79 -7.95
N VAL A 454 -28.35 23.60 -6.94
CA VAL A 454 -29.05 23.13 -5.75
C VAL A 454 -30.49 22.80 -6.08
N VAL A 455 -30.94 21.60 -5.74
CA VAL A 455 -32.30 21.12 -6.00
C VAL A 455 -32.84 20.37 -4.79
N GLN A 456 -34.13 20.57 -4.51
CA GLN A 456 -34.90 19.69 -3.64
C GLN A 456 -35.49 18.55 -4.48
N THR A 457 -35.27 17.31 -4.05
CA THR A 457 -35.74 16.13 -4.76
C THR A 457 -36.14 15.03 -3.78
N ASN A 458 -36.91 14.07 -4.25
CA ASN A 458 -37.17 12.86 -3.51
C ASN A 458 -36.21 11.75 -3.96
N LEU A 459 -35.49 11.17 -3.01
CA LEU A 459 -34.79 9.92 -3.26
C LEU A 459 -35.80 8.82 -3.54
N GLN A 460 -35.39 7.85 -4.34
CA GLN A 460 -36.22 6.70 -4.71
C GLN A 460 -35.68 5.42 -4.07
N PRO A 461 -36.55 4.43 -3.82
CA PRO A 461 -36.06 3.10 -3.43
C PRO A 461 -35.01 2.57 -4.40
N GLY A 462 -33.86 2.16 -3.86
CA GLY A 462 -32.70 1.71 -4.64
C GLY A 462 -31.61 2.75 -4.85
N ASP A 463 -31.86 4.04 -4.60
CA ASP A 463 -30.81 5.06 -4.53
C ASP A 463 -29.84 4.72 -3.39
N LEU A 464 -28.57 5.12 -3.51
CA LEU A 464 -27.56 4.90 -2.46
C LEU A 464 -27.26 6.21 -1.74
N LEU A 465 -27.13 6.10 -0.43
CA LEU A 465 -26.80 7.21 0.45
C LEU A 465 -25.48 6.90 1.17
N ILE A 466 -24.51 7.79 1.07
CA ILE A 466 -23.16 7.62 1.59
C ILE A 466 -22.86 8.79 2.52
N SER A 467 -22.53 8.54 3.78
CA SER A 467 -22.01 9.56 4.69
C SER A 467 -20.50 9.68 4.51
N THR A 468 -19.97 10.90 4.53
CA THR A 468 -18.53 11.14 4.61
C THR A 468 -18.01 11.08 6.05
N GLU A 469 -18.89 10.96 7.05
CA GLU A 469 -18.52 10.73 8.45
C GLU A 469 -18.17 9.25 8.70
N GLN A 470 -17.12 8.80 8.02
CA GLN A 470 -16.56 7.45 8.13
C GLN A 470 -15.05 7.49 7.83
N PRO A 471 -14.26 6.46 8.17
CA PRO A 471 -12.79 6.49 7.99
C PRO A 471 -12.31 6.80 6.56
N GLN A 472 -13.14 6.55 5.54
CA GLN A 472 -12.85 6.84 4.14
C GLN A 472 -13.45 8.16 3.64
N GLY A 473 -13.94 9.02 4.53
CA GLY A 473 -14.72 10.23 4.15
C GLY A 473 -14.01 11.15 3.15
N ALA A 474 -12.75 11.50 3.40
CA ALA A 474 -11.96 12.29 2.46
C ALA A 474 -11.73 11.55 1.14
N LEU A 475 -11.42 10.25 1.19
CA LEU A 475 -11.21 9.40 0.00
C LEU A 475 -12.48 9.34 -0.87
N ILE A 476 -13.67 9.24 -0.24
CA ILE A 476 -14.96 9.26 -0.95
C ILE A 476 -15.08 10.54 -1.78
N SER A 477 -14.82 11.69 -1.18
CA SER A 477 -14.93 12.99 -1.85
C SER A 477 -13.90 13.13 -2.98
N ILE A 478 -12.67 12.70 -2.76
CA ILE A 478 -11.62 12.71 -3.76
C ILE A 478 -11.98 11.83 -4.97
N MET A 479 -12.60 10.67 -4.73
CA MET A 479 -12.93 9.72 -5.80
C MET A 479 -14.27 10.04 -6.50
N LEU A 480 -15.23 10.65 -5.81
CA LEU A 480 -16.55 10.93 -6.41
C LEU A 480 -16.66 12.31 -7.04
N ASP A 481 -15.77 13.27 -6.75
CA ASP A 481 -15.77 14.56 -7.45
C ASP A 481 -15.15 14.40 -8.85
N PRO A 482 -15.88 14.66 -9.94
CA PRO A 482 -15.37 14.48 -11.31
C PRO A 482 -14.17 15.37 -11.64
N ARG A 483 -13.95 16.47 -10.90
CA ARG A 483 -12.86 17.43 -11.09
C ARG A 483 -11.54 16.94 -10.47
N SER A 484 -11.61 15.96 -9.59
CA SER A 484 -10.44 15.45 -8.87
C SER A 484 -9.48 14.69 -9.79
N ALA A 485 -8.18 14.91 -9.64
CA ALA A 485 -7.14 14.16 -10.32
C ALA A 485 -7.16 12.64 -9.97
N ASN A 486 -7.78 12.28 -8.83
CA ASN A 486 -7.97 10.89 -8.42
C ASN A 486 -9.44 10.46 -8.49
N SER A 487 -10.22 11.09 -9.34
CA SER A 487 -11.62 10.75 -9.51
C SER A 487 -11.79 9.37 -10.16
N LEU A 488 -12.81 8.64 -9.71
CA LEU A 488 -13.29 7.43 -10.37
C LEU A 488 -13.65 7.70 -11.85
N TYR A 489 -14.15 8.90 -12.15
CA TYR A 489 -14.47 9.33 -13.50
C TYR A 489 -13.23 9.54 -14.39
N GLN A 490 -12.03 9.59 -13.84
CA GLN A 490 -10.76 9.59 -14.61
C GLN A 490 -10.43 8.18 -15.15
N GLU A 491 -11.01 7.14 -14.56
CA GLU A 491 -10.76 5.76 -14.96
C GLU A 491 -11.44 5.42 -16.28
N PRO A 492 -10.73 4.80 -17.26
CA PRO A 492 -11.27 4.61 -18.62
C PRO A 492 -12.64 3.94 -18.67
N THR A 493 -12.86 2.94 -17.83
CA THR A 493 -14.12 2.18 -17.76
C THR A 493 -15.28 2.98 -17.16
N TRP A 494 -14.99 4.07 -16.40
CA TRP A 494 -15.98 4.91 -15.74
C TRP A 494 -16.25 6.24 -16.48
N ARG A 495 -15.38 6.65 -17.41
CA ARG A 495 -15.49 7.93 -18.15
C ARG A 495 -16.81 8.14 -18.85
N ALA A 496 -17.44 7.08 -19.34
CA ALA A 496 -18.73 7.17 -20.00
C ALA A 496 -19.83 7.79 -19.14
N LEU A 497 -19.70 7.70 -17.80
CA LEU A 497 -20.65 8.28 -16.86
C LEU A 497 -20.62 9.82 -16.84
N LEU A 498 -19.53 10.46 -17.30
CA LEU A 498 -19.45 11.92 -17.45
C LEU A 498 -20.45 12.45 -18.50
N MET A 499 -20.94 11.59 -19.40
CA MET A 499 -21.97 11.96 -20.39
C MET A 499 -23.39 11.92 -19.82
N SER A 500 -23.56 11.47 -18.57
CA SER A 500 -24.87 11.44 -17.90
C SER A 500 -25.34 12.86 -17.55
N ASN A 501 -26.63 13.11 -17.70
CA ASN A 501 -27.25 14.41 -17.38
C ASN A 501 -28.54 14.19 -16.58
N PRO A 502 -28.54 14.40 -15.26
CA PRO A 502 -27.40 14.76 -14.41
C PRO A 502 -26.39 13.61 -14.22
N LEU A 503 -25.24 13.91 -13.60
CA LEU A 503 -24.28 12.89 -13.18
C LEU A 503 -24.92 11.91 -12.17
N PRO A 504 -24.45 10.64 -12.13
CA PRO A 504 -24.97 9.63 -11.21
C PRO A 504 -24.82 9.99 -9.73
N THR A 505 -23.75 10.71 -9.40
CA THR A 505 -23.40 11.12 -8.03
C THR A 505 -23.77 12.57 -7.78
N ALA A 506 -24.24 12.90 -6.58
CA ALA A 506 -24.55 14.26 -6.17
C ALA A 506 -24.18 14.51 -4.70
N PRO A 507 -23.44 15.58 -4.38
CA PRO A 507 -23.19 15.98 -3.00
C PRO A 507 -24.48 16.36 -2.26
N LEU A 508 -24.63 15.90 -1.02
CA LEU A 508 -25.71 16.29 -0.11
C LEU A 508 -25.38 17.62 0.59
N LEU A 509 -26.38 18.47 0.77
CA LEU A 509 -26.26 19.65 1.60
C LEU A 509 -26.48 19.32 3.08
N ALA A 510 -25.88 20.12 3.97
CA ALA A 510 -25.79 19.87 5.41
C ALA A 510 -27.13 19.53 6.10
N ASP A 511 -28.20 20.24 5.75
CA ASP A 511 -29.54 20.01 6.34
C ASP A 511 -30.15 18.64 6.00
N SER A 512 -29.64 17.97 4.97
CA SER A 512 -30.08 16.64 4.53
C SER A 512 -29.16 15.50 5.02
N ALA A 513 -28.01 15.83 5.56
CA ALA A 513 -26.98 14.86 5.95
C ALA A 513 -27.28 14.13 7.27
N ASP A 514 -28.07 14.73 8.16
CA ASP A 514 -28.56 14.05 9.38
C ASP A 514 -29.31 12.75 9.07
N LEU A 515 -29.83 12.66 7.86
CA LEU A 515 -30.48 11.47 7.34
C LEU A 515 -29.48 10.33 7.09
N ALA A 516 -28.38 10.62 6.39
CA ALA A 516 -27.31 9.66 6.16
C ALA A 516 -26.71 9.16 7.48
N LYS A 517 -26.56 10.05 8.47
CA LYS A 517 -26.06 9.71 9.82
C LYS A 517 -26.99 8.79 10.59
N ARG A 518 -28.28 9.06 10.59
CA ARG A 518 -29.30 8.25 11.29
C ARG A 518 -29.40 6.83 10.71
N GLU A 519 -29.27 6.73 9.42
CA GLU A 519 -29.39 5.45 8.74
C GLU A 519 -28.06 4.66 8.81
N ALA A 520 -26.87 5.28 8.78
CA ALA A 520 -25.57 4.64 9.02
C ALA A 520 -25.54 3.99 10.44
N ALA A 521 -26.08 4.68 11.44
CA ALA A 521 -26.20 4.12 12.79
C ALA A 521 -27.11 2.88 12.87
N LYS A 522 -28.14 2.78 12.01
CA LYS A 522 -29.02 1.59 11.91
C LYS A 522 -28.36 0.44 11.15
N GLY A 523 -27.65 0.74 10.07
CA GLY A 523 -26.92 -0.24 9.25
C GLY A 523 -25.79 -0.93 10.02
N ASN A 524 -24.98 -0.16 10.76
CA ASN A 524 -23.91 -0.70 11.60
C ASN A 524 -24.43 -1.64 12.71
N LYS A 525 -25.60 -1.36 13.30
CA LYS A 525 -26.24 -2.29 14.26
C LYS A 525 -26.67 -3.59 13.59
N ALA A 526 -27.15 -3.54 12.35
CA ALA A 526 -27.57 -4.73 11.60
C ALA A 526 -26.37 -5.59 11.14
N ARG A 527 -25.25 -4.94 10.76
CA ARG A 527 -23.99 -5.62 10.36
C ARG A 527 -23.34 -6.30 11.55
N LEU A 528 -23.18 -5.60 12.68
CA LEU A 528 -22.68 -6.17 13.94
C LEU A 528 -23.55 -7.33 14.44
N ALA A 529 -24.87 -7.29 14.21
CA ALA A 529 -25.77 -8.38 14.56
C ALA A 529 -25.63 -9.60 13.62
N LYS A 530 -25.30 -9.40 12.35
CA LYS A 530 -24.99 -10.47 11.38
C LYS A 530 -23.63 -11.12 11.65
N ASP A 531 -22.62 -10.32 11.93
CA ASP A 531 -21.26 -10.80 12.23
C ASP A 531 -21.23 -11.60 13.56
N ASN A 532 -22.00 -11.17 14.57
CA ASN A 532 -22.18 -11.93 15.81
C ASN A 532 -23.00 -13.22 15.64
N LYS A 533 -23.87 -13.33 14.61
CA LYS A 533 -24.56 -14.59 14.28
C LYS A 533 -23.68 -15.56 13.49
N ALA A 534 -22.79 -15.05 12.64
CA ALA A 534 -21.85 -15.88 11.88
C ALA A 534 -20.69 -16.42 12.75
N ALA A 535 -20.39 -15.75 13.87
CA ALA A 535 -19.33 -16.13 14.81
C ALA A 535 -19.75 -17.18 15.87
N LYS A 536 -21.00 -17.65 15.88
CA LYS A 536 -21.39 -18.76 16.78
C LYS A 536 -20.96 -20.09 16.16
N PRO A 537 -20.08 -20.86 16.85
CA PRO A 537 -19.70 -22.19 16.38
C PRO A 537 -20.95 -23.09 16.35
N SER A 538 -21.12 -23.80 15.23
CA SER A 538 -22.11 -24.90 15.15
C SER A 538 -21.75 -25.93 16.21
N GLN A 539 -22.68 -26.17 17.15
CA GLN A 539 -22.56 -27.30 18.07
C GLN A 539 -22.51 -28.60 17.27
N PRO A 540 -21.62 -29.53 17.61
CA PRO A 540 -21.63 -30.83 16.97
C PRO A 540 -22.93 -31.54 17.39
N ALA A 541 -23.66 -32.05 16.39
CA ALA A 541 -24.76 -32.97 16.60
C ALA A 541 -24.21 -34.25 17.24
N GLY A 542 -24.81 -34.62 18.35
CA GLY A 542 -24.52 -35.82 19.11
C GLY A 542 -24.86 -37.13 18.39
#